data_1a946f8e9b14e1c7b97b116ce7202530
#
_entry.id   1a946f8e9b14e1c7b97b116ce7202530
#
_cell.length_a   1.000
_cell.length_b   1.000
_cell.length_c   1.000
_cell.angle_alpha   90.00
_cell.angle_beta   90.00
_cell.angle_gamma   90.00
#
_symmetry.space_group_name_H-M   'P 1'
#
loop_
_entity.id
_entity.type
_entity.pdbx_description
1 polymer ?
#
loop_
_entity_poly.entity_id
_entity_poly.type
_entity_poly.pdbx_seq_one_letter_code
_entity_poly.pdbx_strand_id
1 'polypeptide(L)'
;MNDKQIEAVEQVYYEVDYTFTCTFDRFNERIRVDHYDGNLHSILEHIQTIFTNEFTKCIVKVQREHVSYFLSMGYIVEGMIEAYYLGSDAYLMTLYNADWRRNSPSWIEEDQLLAAVRRKQASPLTEKPLMRKGTEADAEALALLYKNVFAVYPTPMYNPNYIKKVMKNDTIFFLMEENNRIVSAASAEINRTNKNAEMTDCATRSENRKGGTMRHLIMALEQELLKEKIYYAYSIARSRSFGMNAVLYQLNYHYGGRLVNNVRIYSDWENMNLWSKRLIKSAE
;
A
#
# COMPACT_ATOMS: atom_id res chain seq x y z
N MET A 1 -6.57 23.14 1.68
CA MET A 1 -5.55 22.48 2.50
C MET A 1 -4.20 22.81 1.92
N ASN A 2 -3.24 23.19 2.75
CA ASN A 2 -1.89 23.53 2.29
C ASN A 2 -1.18 22.24 1.86
N ASP A 3 -0.67 22.13 0.63
CA ASP A 3 0.00 20.93 0.08
C ASP A 3 1.10 20.36 1.01
N LYS A 4 1.70 21.20 1.85
CA LYS A 4 2.73 20.80 2.83
C LYS A 4 2.23 19.94 4.00
N GLN A 5 0.91 19.87 4.24
CA GLN A 5 0.35 19.09 5.35
C GLN A 5 0.06 17.62 5.00
N ILE A 6 0.09 17.26 3.72
CA ILE A 6 -0.26 15.91 3.24
C ILE A 6 1.00 15.10 2.91
N GLU A 7 2.12 15.75 2.58
CA GLU A 7 3.34 15.05 2.19
C GLU A 7 4.02 14.44 3.43
N ALA A 8 4.16 13.11 3.42
CA ALA A 8 4.95 12.41 4.42
C ALA A 8 6.45 12.70 4.20
N VAL A 9 7.20 12.86 5.28
CA VAL A 9 8.63 13.17 5.25
C VAL A 9 9.41 11.93 5.62
N GLU A 10 10.28 11.48 4.73
CA GLU A 10 11.23 10.40 4.98
C GLU A 10 12.52 10.95 5.57
N GLN A 11 13.03 10.31 6.61
CA GLN A 11 14.31 10.61 7.25
C GLN A 11 15.09 9.32 7.47
N VAL A 12 16.38 9.34 7.12
CA VAL A 12 17.31 8.25 7.38
C VAL A 12 18.20 8.63 8.56
N TYR A 13 18.28 7.73 9.52
CA TYR A 13 19.15 7.84 10.69
C TYR A 13 20.37 6.94 10.49
N TYR A 14 21.54 7.52 10.67
CA TYR A 14 22.84 6.81 10.59
C TYR A 14 23.56 6.98 11.91
N GLU A 15 23.67 5.92 12.67
CA GLU A 15 24.39 5.89 13.93
C GLU A 15 25.54 4.88 13.87
N VAL A 16 26.36 4.82 14.91
CA VAL A 16 27.58 3.99 14.91
C VAL A 16 27.26 2.49 14.80
N ASP A 17 26.19 2.04 15.45
CA ASP A 17 25.82 0.62 15.56
C ASP A 17 24.50 0.24 14.91
N TYR A 18 23.79 1.22 14.29
CA TYR A 18 22.54 0.97 13.55
C TYR A 18 22.21 2.03 12.51
N THR A 19 21.34 1.66 11.58
CA THR A 19 20.68 2.56 10.66
C THR A 19 19.19 2.23 10.57
N PHE A 20 18.35 3.22 10.33
CA PHE A 20 16.96 2.96 9.96
C PHE A 20 16.36 4.13 9.17
N THR A 21 15.35 3.80 8.35
CA THR A 21 14.57 4.79 7.60
C THR A 21 13.19 4.93 8.20
N CYS A 22 12.82 6.16 8.59
CA CYS A 22 11.53 6.48 9.19
C CYS A 22 10.77 7.47 8.33
N THR A 23 9.50 7.18 8.06
CA THR A 23 8.56 8.09 7.39
C THR A 23 7.64 8.71 8.45
N PHE A 24 7.66 10.04 8.55
CA PHE A 24 6.79 10.84 9.40
C PHE A 24 5.55 11.27 8.61
N ASP A 25 4.42 10.67 8.87
CA ASP A 25 3.13 10.95 8.22
C ASP A 25 2.21 11.68 9.21
N ARG A 26 2.39 13.01 9.28
CA ARG A 26 1.64 13.88 10.21
C ARG A 26 0.15 13.89 9.91
N PHE A 27 -0.23 13.81 8.64
CA PHE A 27 -1.64 13.78 8.26
C PHE A 27 -2.36 12.56 8.84
N ASN A 28 -1.70 11.40 8.82
CA ASN A 28 -2.22 10.17 9.41
C ASN A 28 -1.71 9.92 10.84
N GLU A 29 -1.09 10.88 11.48
CA GLU A 29 -0.58 10.80 12.87
C GLU A 29 0.20 9.49 13.12
N ARG A 30 1.08 9.11 12.18
CA ARG A 30 1.84 7.87 12.27
C ARG A 30 3.29 8.04 11.85
N ILE A 31 4.15 7.19 12.41
CA ILE A 31 5.48 6.95 11.87
C ILE A 31 5.56 5.53 11.30
N ARG A 32 6.36 5.35 10.24
CA ARG A 32 6.67 4.03 9.68
C ARG A 32 8.17 3.86 9.60
N VAL A 33 8.65 2.72 10.08
CA VAL A 33 10.02 2.27 9.87
C VAL A 33 9.99 1.17 8.81
N ASP A 34 10.42 1.51 7.62
CA ASP A 34 10.33 0.63 6.45
C ASP A 34 11.60 -0.21 6.26
N HIS A 35 12.73 0.26 6.81
CA HIS A 35 14.02 -0.45 6.80
C HIS A 35 14.79 -0.14 8.07
N TYR A 36 15.49 -1.15 8.58
CA TYR A 36 16.44 -1.01 9.68
C TYR A 36 17.55 -2.07 9.57
N ASP A 37 18.73 -1.75 10.11
CA ASP A 37 19.88 -2.64 10.20
C ASP A 37 20.71 -2.31 11.44
N GLY A 38 21.34 -3.31 12.07
CA GLY A 38 22.19 -3.16 13.22
C GLY A 38 21.56 -3.49 14.57
N ASN A 39 21.92 -2.78 15.61
CA ASN A 39 21.54 -3.07 17.00
C ASN A 39 20.06 -2.75 17.26
N LEU A 40 19.25 -3.81 17.42
CA LEU A 40 17.79 -3.68 17.62
C LEU A 40 17.42 -2.89 18.88
N HIS A 41 18.19 -3.03 19.95
CA HIS A 41 17.91 -2.32 21.22
C HIS A 41 18.06 -0.81 21.01
N SER A 42 19.18 -0.39 20.45
CA SER A 42 19.46 1.02 20.14
C SER A 42 18.45 1.60 19.14
N ILE A 43 18.04 0.81 18.13
CA ILE A 43 16.99 1.21 17.16
C ILE A 43 15.67 1.47 17.88
N LEU A 44 15.22 0.55 18.75
CA LEU A 44 13.95 0.70 19.45
C LEU A 44 13.96 1.86 20.45
N GLU A 45 15.07 2.07 21.16
CA GLU A 45 15.23 3.25 22.02
C GLU A 45 15.12 4.55 21.20
N HIS A 46 15.78 4.63 20.04
CA HIS A 46 15.67 5.80 19.17
C HIS A 46 14.25 5.98 18.63
N ILE A 47 13.59 4.90 18.16
CA ILE A 47 12.19 4.96 17.74
C ILE A 47 11.30 5.52 18.86
N GLN A 48 11.50 5.13 20.13
CA GLN A 48 10.74 5.66 21.26
C GLN A 48 10.96 7.16 21.45
N THR A 49 12.15 7.70 21.18
CA THR A 49 12.41 9.14 21.28
C THR A 49 11.68 9.97 20.23
N ILE A 50 11.53 9.42 19.01
CA ILE A 50 10.86 10.09 17.88
C ILE A 50 9.35 9.81 17.82
N PHE A 51 8.87 8.75 18.49
CA PHE A 51 7.46 8.42 18.63
C PHE A 51 6.81 9.25 19.75
N THR A 52 6.73 10.53 19.52
CA THR A 52 6.16 11.53 20.45
C THR A 52 4.63 11.53 20.41
N ASN A 53 4.00 12.34 21.27
CA ASN A 53 2.54 12.52 21.32
C ASN A 53 1.93 13.12 20.05
N GLU A 54 2.74 13.59 19.10
CA GLU A 54 2.29 14.03 17.76
C GLU A 54 1.81 12.83 16.92
N PHE A 55 2.29 11.63 17.24
CA PHE A 55 1.97 10.40 16.50
C PHE A 55 1.25 9.42 17.42
N THR A 56 0.17 8.86 16.92
CA THR A 56 -0.66 7.91 17.67
C THR A 56 -0.42 6.46 17.27
N LYS A 57 0.36 6.22 16.19
CA LYS A 57 0.68 4.89 15.66
C LYS A 57 2.11 4.83 15.14
N CYS A 58 2.86 3.82 15.56
CA CYS A 58 4.17 3.48 15.00
C CYS A 58 4.07 2.11 14.34
N ILE A 59 4.50 2.00 13.08
CA ILE A 59 4.51 0.75 12.31
C ILE A 59 5.95 0.43 11.91
N VAL A 60 6.42 -0.77 12.22
CA VAL A 60 7.74 -1.26 11.80
C VAL A 60 7.56 -2.49 10.93
N LYS A 61 8.21 -2.53 9.75
CA LYS A 61 8.32 -3.74 8.93
C LYS A 61 9.43 -4.61 9.49
N VAL A 62 9.05 -5.65 10.23
CA VAL A 62 9.97 -6.47 11.02
C VAL A 62 10.27 -7.79 10.31
N GLN A 63 11.54 -8.18 10.30
CA GLN A 63 11.98 -9.51 9.84
C GLN A 63 11.52 -10.59 10.83
N ARG A 64 11.27 -11.79 10.32
CA ARG A 64 10.69 -12.90 11.10
C ARG A 64 11.46 -13.20 12.39
N GLU A 65 12.76 -13.19 12.34
CA GLU A 65 13.67 -13.48 13.46
C GLU A 65 13.57 -12.46 14.60
N HIS A 66 13.11 -11.25 14.32
CA HIS A 66 12.99 -10.17 15.29
C HIS A 66 11.59 -10.03 15.91
N VAL A 67 10.59 -10.75 15.40
CA VAL A 67 9.17 -10.62 15.84
C VAL A 67 9.03 -10.80 17.35
N SER A 68 9.67 -11.83 17.93
CA SER A 68 9.58 -12.09 19.38
C SER A 68 10.13 -10.94 20.22
N TYR A 69 11.19 -10.28 19.74
CA TYR A 69 11.78 -9.14 20.41
C TYR A 69 10.81 -7.93 20.39
N PHE A 70 10.22 -7.62 19.25
CA PHE A 70 9.22 -6.54 19.16
C PHE A 70 7.97 -6.82 19.99
N LEU A 71 7.49 -8.09 20.05
CA LEU A 71 6.40 -8.48 20.95
C LEU A 71 6.73 -8.22 22.42
N SER A 72 7.96 -8.53 22.86
CA SER A 72 8.41 -8.27 24.24
C SER A 72 8.45 -6.78 24.59
N MET A 73 8.57 -5.92 23.58
CA MET A 73 8.56 -4.45 23.70
C MET A 73 7.16 -3.83 23.55
N GLY A 74 6.10 -4.66 23.54
CA GLY A 74 4.72 -4.21 23.51
C GLY A 74 4.12 -3.96 22.13
N TYR A 75 4.86 -4.22 21.06
CA TYR A 75 4.32 -4.17 19.70
C TYR A 75 3.35 -5.34 19.47
N ILE A 76 2.36 -5.15 18.60
CA ILE A 76 1.44 -6.19 18.16
C ILE A 76 1.60 -6.43 16.65
N VAL A 77 1.29 -7.64 16.19
CA VAL A 77 1.24 -7.95 14.76
C VAL A 77 -0.10 -7.50 14.19
N GLU A 78 -0.11 -6.61 13.20
CA GLU A 78 -1.33 -6.24 12.46
C GLU A 78 -1.43 -6.95 11.10
N GLY A 79 -0.32 -7.40 10.57
CA GLY A 79 -0.30 -8.12 9.30
C GLY A 79 1.08 -8.63 8.91
N MET A 80 1.08 -9.41 7.83
CA MET A 80 2.27 -10.00 7.24
C MET A 80 2.25 -9.80 5.73
N ILE A 81 3.36 -9.36 5.15
CA ILE A 81 3.61 -9.35 3.71
C ILE A 81 4.46 -10.57 3.38
N GLU A 82 3.87 -11.51 2.67
CA GLU A 82 4.55 -12.74 2.27
C GLU A 82 5.74 -12.41 1.35
N ALA A 83 6.89 -13.02 1.65
CA ALA A 83 8.11 -12.97 0.85
C ALA A 83 8.67 -11.55 0.57
N TYR A 84 8.38 -10.57 1.41
CA TYR A 84 8.79 -9.17 1.25
C TYR A 84 10.32 -9.00 1.18
N TYR A 85 11.08 -9.69 2.03
CA TYR A 85 12.54 -9.64 2.09
C TYR A 85 13.15 -10.76 1.25
N LEU A 86 13.17 -10.62 -0.08
CA LEU A 86 13.76 -11.59 -1.02
C LEU A 86 13.31 -13.04 -0.80
N GLY A 87 12.05 -13.23 -0.37
CA GLY A 87 11.46 -14.53 -0.09
C GLY A 87 11.16 -14.79 1.39
N SER A 88 11.68 -13.99 2.31
CA SER A 88 11.30 -13.99 3.73
C SER A 88 10.17 -12.98 3.99
N ASP A 89 9.30 -13.29 4.95
CA ASP A 89 8.13 -12.47 5.26
C ASP A 89 8.49 -11.20 6.03
N ALA A 90 7.75 -10.12 5.81
CA ALA A 90 7.77 -8.94 6.67
C ALA A 90 6.53 -8.93 7.55
N TYR A 91 6.72 -8.70 8.85
CA TYR A 91 5.64 -8.54 9.82
C TYR A 91 5.45 -7.05 10.11
N LEU A 92 4.23 -6.55 9.92
CA LEU A 92 3.87 -5.18 10.28
C LEU A 92 3.59 -5.15 11.78
N MET A 93 4.61 -4.78 12.54
CA MET A 93 4.55 -4.68 14.00
C MET A 93 4.17 -3.25 14.38
N THR A 94 3.15 -3.11 15.23
CA THR A 94 2.56 -1.81 15.52
C THR A 94 2.55 -1.52 17.02
N LEU A 95 2.94 -0.29 17.38
CA LEU A 95 2.80 0.28 18.72
C LEU A 95 1.85 1.48 18.67
N TYR A 96 1.04 1.67 19.71
CA TYR A 96 0.03 2.72 19.80
C TYR A 96 0.23 3.63 21.02
N ASN A 97 0.05 4.94 20.84
CA ASN A 97 0.05 5.92 21.92
C ASN A 97 -1.38 6.29 22.40
N ALA A 98 -2.42 5.75 21.76
CA ALA A 98 -3.80 6.11 22.08
C ALA A 98 -4.73 4.90 21.91
N ASP A 99 -5.58 4.64 22.89
CA ASP A 99 -6.51 3.50 22.90
C ASP A 99 -7.48 3.52 21.72
N TRP A 100 -8.02 4.70 21.38
CA TRP A 100 -8.94 4.85 20.26
C TRP A 100 -8.28 4.48 18.91
N ARG A 101 -6.96 4.69 18.80
CA ARG A 101 -6.22 4.35 17.59
C ARG A 101 -6.09 2.85 17.37
N ARG A 102 -6.02 2.08 18.47
CA ARG A 102 -5.97 0.62 18.46
C ARG A 102 -7.33 -0.02 18.22
N ASN A 103 -8.42 0.65 18.61
CA ASN A 103 -9.77 0.12 18.58
C ASN A 103 -10.57 0.70 17.41
N SER A 104 -11.05 -0.16 16.52
CA SER A 104 -11.94 0.24 15.43
C SER A 104 -13.36 -0.26 15.70
N PRO A 105 -14.39 0.58 15.56
CA PRO A 105 -15.78 0.14 15.68
C PRO A 105 -16.25 -0.71 14.48
N SER A 106 -15.46 -0.78 13.42
CA SER A 106 -15.87 -1.36 12.12
C SER A 106 -15.47 -2.82 11.95
N TRP A 107 -14.85 -3.44 12.95
CA TRP A 107 -14.31 -4.81 12.84
C TRP A 107 -15.31 -5.82 12.27
N ILE A 108 -16.51 -5.90 12.85
CA ILE A 108 -17.51 -6.92 12.47
C ILE A 108 -18.03 -6.68 11.06
N GLU A 109 -18.31 -5.42 10.70
CA GLU A 109 -18.74 -5.05 9.34
C GLU A 109 -17.69 -5.41 8.29
N GLU A 110 -16.45 -5.10 8.57
CA GLU A 110 -15.32 -5.37 7.66
C GLU A 110 -14.99 -6.87 7.55
N ASP A 111 -15.18 -7.65 8.62
CA ASP A 111 -15.06 -9.11 8.59
C ASP A 111 -16.17 -9.74 7.74
N GLN A 112 -17.39 -9.24 7.86
CA GLN A 112 -18.51 -9.65 6.99
C GLN A 112 -18.25 -9.31 5.52
N LEU A 113 -17.69 -8.12 5.25
CA LEU A 113 -17.30 -7.71 3.91
C LEU A 113 -16.20 -8.63 3.35
N LEU A 114 -15.16 -8.92 4.14
CA LEU A 114 -14.08 -9.82 3.73
C LEU A 114 -14.60 -11.24 3.45
N ALA A 115 -15.52 -11.75 4.29
CA ALA A 115 -16.19 -13.03 4.06
C ALA A 115 -17.01 -13.02 2.75
N ALA A 116 -17.69 -11.92 2.44
CA ALA A 116 -18.43 -11.75 1.19
C ALA A 116 -17.48 -11.69 -0.04
N VAL A 117 -16.33 -11.03 0.09
CA VAL A 117 -15.27 -11.03 -0.94
C VAL A 117 -14.80 -12.44 -1.25
N ARG A 118 -14.52 -13.26 -0.22
CA ARG A 118 -14.05 -14.65 -0.39
C ARG A 118 -15.09 -15.58 -1.05
N ARG A 119 -16.39 -15.27 -0.91
CA ARG A 119 -17.47 -16.02 -1.57
C ARG A 119 -17.73 -15.59 -3.00
N LYS A 120 -17.21 -14.41 -3.42
CA LYS A 120 -17.46 -13.88 -4.74
C LYS A 120 -16.64 -14.63 -5.80
N GLN A 121 -17.33 -15.39 -6.63
CA GLN A 121 -16.71 -16.01 -7.81
C GLN A 121 -16.19 -14.92 -8.78
N ALA A 122 -15.04 -15.19 -9.39
CA ALA A 122 -14.52 -14.33 -10.43
C ALA A 122 -15.43 -14.41 -11.67
N SER A 123 -16.01 -13.30 -12.08
CA SER A 123 -16.67 -13.22 -13.38
C SER A 123 -15.62 -13.42 -14.48
N PRO A 124 -15.95 -14.07 -15.60
CA PRO A 124 -15.06 -14.09 -16.76
C PRO A 124 -14.57 -12.68 -17.08
N LEU A 125 -13.32 -12.55 -17.45
CA LEU A 125 -12.82 -11.28 -17.96
C LEU A 125 -13.45 -11.04 -19.32
N THR A 126 -13.98 -9.85 -19.54
CA THR A 126 -14.40 -9.39 -20.86
C THR A 126 -13.19 -9.28 -21.79
N GLU A 127 -13.41 -8.98 -23.08
CA GLU A 127 -12.31 -8.70 -24.01
C GLU A 127 -11.32 -7.73 -23.38
N LYS A 128 -10.03 -7.97 -23.66
CA LYS A 128 -8.95 -7.15 -23.10
C LYS A 128 -9.12 -5.70 -23.57
N PRO A 129 -9.38 -4.76 -22.67
CA PRO A 129 -9.52 -3.36 -23.04
C PRO A 129 -8.20 -2.82 -23.58
N LEU A 130 -8.26 -1.72 -24.34
CA LEU A 130 -7.06 -1.02 -24.78
C LEU A 130 -6.36 -0.41 -23.54
N MET A 131 -5.19 -0.97 -23.23
CA MET A 131 -4.38 -0.54 -22.10
C MET A 131 -2.96 -0.28 -22.55
N ARG A 132 -2.31 0.69 -21.93
CA ARG A 132 -0.90 0.99 -22.16
C ARG A 132 -0.18 1.39 -20.87
N LYS A 133 1.14 1.29 -20.91
CA LYS A 133 2.01 1.88 -19.88
C LYS A 133 1.87 3.39 -19.90
N GLY A 134 1.80 4.01 -18.72
CA GLY A 134 1.80 5.45 -18.55
C GLY A 134 3.18 6.04 -18.74
N THR A 135 3.22 7.29 -19.18
CA THR A 135 4.42 8.09 -19.36
C THR A 135 4.29 9.42 -18.61
N GLU A 136 5.37 10.17 -18.47
CA GLU A 136 5.33 11.50 -17.85
C GLU A 136 4.38 12.48 -18.58
N ALA A 137 4.11 12.27 -19.88
CA ALA A 137 3.15 13.06 -20.63
C ALA A 137 1.71 12.87 -20.16
N ASP A 138 1.41 11.76 -19.49
CA ASP A 138 0.08 11.44 -18.98
C ASP A 138 -0.21 12.06 -17.61
N ALA A 139 0.79 12.70 -16.98
CA ALA A 139 0.70 13.14 -15.59
C ALA A 139 -0.48 14.09 -15.32
N GLU A 140 -0.81 15.00 -16.25
CA GLU A 140 -1.94 15.92 -16.11
C GLU A 140 -3.28 15.18 -16.19
N ALA A 141 -3.42 14.25 -17.14
CA ALA A 141 -4.62 13.45 -17.30
C ALA A 141 -4.83 12.48 -16.12
N LEU A 142 -3.75 11.91 -15.60
CA LEU A 142 -3.77 11.10 -14.37
C LEU A 142 -4.19 11.93 -13.16
N ALA A 143 -3.60 13.10 -12.95
CA ALA A 143 -3.97 13.99 -11.85
C ALA A 143 -5.46 14.35 -11.90
N LEU A 144 -5.99 14.59 -13.09
CA LEU A 144 -7.42 14.83 -13.30
C LEU A 144 -8.27 13.59 -12.97
N LEU A 145 -7.82 12.37 -13.32
CA LEU A 145 -8.50 11.14 -12.93
C LEU A 145 -8.58 11.02 -11.40
N TYR A 146 -7.44 11.14 -10.69
CA TYR A 146 -7.39 11.01 -9.23
C TYR A 146 -8.24 12.06 -8.52
N LYS A 147 -8.19 13.33 -8.97
CA LYS A 147 -9.02 14.41 -8.44
C LYS A 147 -10.52 14.15 -8.59
N ASN A 148 -10.93 13.47 -9.67
CA ASN A 148 -12.35 13.15 -9.91
C ASN A 148 -12.82 11.89 -9.17
N VAL A 149 -11.90 10.94 -8.90
CA VAL A 149 -12.25 9.67 -8.25
C VAL A 149 -12.20 9.78 -6.74
N PHE A 150 -11.28 10.58 -6.20
CA PHE A 150 -11.04 10.72 -4.77
C PHE A 150 -11.18 12.19 -4.34
N ALA A 151 -12.07 12.46 -3.39
CA ALA A 151 -12.16 13.80 -2.81
C ALA A 151 -10.99 14.11 -1.88
N VAL A 152 -10.44 13.10 -1.21
CA VAL A 152 -9.20 13.15 -0.41
C VAL A 152 -8.42 11.88 -0.70
N TYR A 153 -7.12 12.01 -0.97
CA TYR A 153 -6.21 10.89 -1.18
C TYR A 153 -4.96 11.08 -0.32
N PRO A 154 -4.38 10.00 0.26
CA PRO A 154 -3.26 10.11 1.20
C PRO A 154 -1.98 10.70 0.60
N THR A 155 -1.79 10.55 -0.71
CA THR A 155 -0.68 11.12 -1.48
C THR A 155 -1.18 12.17 -2.47
N PRO A 156 -0.38 13.18 -2.85
CA PRO A 156 -0.83 14.28 -3.71
C PRO A 156 -0.96 13.89 -5.19
N MET A 157 -1.67 12.78 -5.48
CA MET A 157 -1.91 12.27 -6.84
C MET A 157 -2.71 13.24 -7.72
N TYR A 158 -3.31 14.28 -7.15
CA TYR A 158 -3.93 15.38 -7.89
C TYR A 158 -2.91 16.37 -8.47
N ASN A 159 -1.60 16.24 -8.12
CA ASN A 159 -0.52 17.11 -8.57
C ASN A 159 0.30 16.42 -9.69
N PRO A 160 0.30 16.94 -10.94
CA PRO A 160 1.05 16.34 -12.03
C PRO A 160 2.56 16.25 -11.78
N ASN A 161 3.14 17.22 -11.08
CA ASN A 161 4.57 17.21 -10.77
C ASN A 161 4.93 16.08 -9.79
N TYR A 162 4.04 15.77 -8.84
CA TYR A 162 4.20 14.62 -7.97
C TYR A 162 4.17 13.31 -8.77
N ILE A 163 3.21 13.15 -9.68
CA ILE A 163 3.11 11.96 -10.55
C ILE A 163 4.39 11.80 -11.40
N LYS A 164 4.90 12.89 -12.01
CA LYS A 164 6.18 12.84 -12.74
C LYS A 164 7.35 12.43 -11.84
N LYS A 165 7.38 12.95 -10.60
CA LYS A 165 8.41 12.60 -9.59
C LYS A 165 8.39 11.10 -9.29
N VAL A 166 7.23 10.52 -8.98
CA VAL A 166 7.14 9.09 -8.64
C VAL A 166 7.41 8.19 -9.84
N MET A 167 7.00 8.58 -11.05
CA MET A 167 7.35 7.84 -12.28
C MET A 167 8.87 7.76 -12.52
N LYS A 168 9.62 8.79 -12.12
CA LYS A 168 11.09 8.78 -12.16
C LYS A 168 11.72 7.91 -11.06
N ASN A 169 10.98 7.66 -9.99
CA ASN A 169 11.43 6.93 -8.81
C ASN A 169 10.80 5.53 -8.75
N ASP A 170 10.99 4.75 -9.82
CA ASP A 170 10.59 3.34 -9.89
C ASP A 170 9.08 3.06 -9.71
N THR A 171 8.20 4.02 -10.05
CA THR A 171 6.76 3.78 -10.10
C THR A 171 6.28 3.60 -11.54
N ILE A 172 5.66 2.44 -11.82
CA ILE A 172 5.10 2.11 -13.12
C ILE A 172 3.58 2.31 -13.06
N PHE A 173 3.02 3.00 -14.07
CA PHE A 173 1.58 3.13 -14.26
C PHE A 173 1.09 2.33 -15.46
N PHE A 174 -0.08 1.71 -15.35
CA PHE A 174 -0.88 1.25 -16.46
C PHE A 174 -2.20 1.99 -16.50
N LEU A 175 -2.62 2.35 -17.71
CA LEU A 175 -3.75 3.20 -18.01
C LEU A 175 -4.72 2.50 -18.94
N MET A 176 -6.00 2.76 -18.76
CA MET A 176 -7.05 2.43 -19.70
C MET A 176 -7.69 3.71 -20.20
N GLU A 177 -7.84 3.81 -21.52
CA GLU A 177 -8.42 4.96 -22.19
C GLU A 177 -9.70 4.60 -22.93
N GLU A 178 -10.68 5.50 -22.85
CA GLU A 178 -11.90 5.50 -23.65
C GLU A 178 -12.16 6.90 -24.16
N ASN A 179 -12.45 7.04 -25.47
CA ASN A 179 -12.73 8.33 -26.11
C ASN A 179 -11.66 9.41 -25.81
N ASN A 180 -10.37 9.05 -25.94
CA ASN A 180 -9.21 9.91 -25.66
C ASN A 180 -9.15 10.44 -24.22
N ARG A 181 -9.72 9.72 -23.26
CA ARG A 181 -9.73 10.07 -21.85
C ARG A 181 -9.28 8.90 -21.00
N ILE A 182 -8.40 9.14 -20.03
CA ILE A 182 -8.05 8.12 -19.04
C ILE A 182 -9.25 7.89 -18.13
N VAL A 183 -9.74 6.65 -18.14
CA VAL A 183 -10.92 6.22 -17.36
C VAL A 183 -10.54 5.35 -16.16
N SER A 184 -9.38 4.69 -16.24
CA SER A 184 -8.86 3.88 -15.13
C SER A 184 -7.34 3.88 -15.14
N ALA A 185 -6.75 3.79 -13.97
CA ALA A 185 -5.30 3.67 -13.78
C ALA A 185 -4.99 2.85 -12.53
N ALA A 186 -3.82 2.23 -12.53
CA ALA A 186 -3.19 1.61 -11.36
C ALA A 186 -1.69 1.79 -11.46
N SER A 187 -0.99 1.79 -10.32
CA SER A 187 0.46 1.88 -10.27
C SER A 187 1.08 0.73 -9.49
N ALA A 188 2.38 0.53 -9.70
CA ALA A 188 3.23 -0.34 -8.92
C ALA A 188 4.48 0.45 -8.50
N GLU A 189 4.67 0.63 -7.20
CA GLU A 189 5.87 1.19 -6.60
C GLU A 189 6.89 0.08 -6.34
N ILE A 190 8.02 0.13 -7.06
CA ILE A 190 9.01 -0.95 -7.08
C ILE A 190 10.06 -0.73 -6.00
N ASN A 191 10.25 -1.74 -5.17
CA ASN A 191 11.42 -1.86 -4.30
C ASN A 191 12.43 -2.82 -4.94
N ARG A 192 13.44 -2.27 -5.60
CA ARG A 192 14.45 -3.07 -6.32
C ARG A 192 15.34 -3.88 -5.40
N THR A 193 15.59 -3.40 -4.19
CA THR A 193 16.40 -4.10 -3.18
C THR A 193 15.74 -5.41 -2.75
N ASN A 194 14.45 -5.34 -2.43
CA ASN A 194 13.68 -6.50 -1.96
C ASN A 194 12.97 -7.27 -3.08
N LYS A 195 13.10 -6.84 -4.35
CA LYS A 195 12.45 -7.48 -5.51
C LYS A 195 10.94 -7.63 -5.35
N ASN A 196 10.31 -6.65 -4.72
CA ASN A 196 8.86 -6.57 -4.55
C ASN A 196 8.31 -5.24 -5.06
N ALA A 197 6.97 -5.14 -5.15
CA ALA A 197 6.29 -3.89 -5.48
C ALA A 197 4.97 -3.77 -4.74
N GLU A 198 4.60 -2.53 -4.36
CA GLU A 198 3.27 -2.22 -3.88
C GLU A 198 2.35 -1.89 -5.07
N MET A 199 1.25 -2.64 -5.21
CA MET A 199 0.17 -2.32 -6.13
C MET A 199 -0.72 -1.27 -5.47
N THR A 200 -0.68 -0.06 -6.00
CA THR A 200 -1.30 1.11 -5.37
C THR A 200 -1.99 2.02 -6.39
N ASP A 201 -2.47 3.18 -5.96
CA ASP A 201 -3.09 4.23 -6.78
C ASP A 201 -4.17 3.73 -7.75
N CYS A 202 -4.93 2.72 -7.32
CA CYS A 202 -5.98 2.11 -8.12
C CYS A 202 -7.20 3.04 -8.21
N ALA A 203 -7.43 3.64 -9.37
CA ALA A 203 -8.52 4.55 -9.64
C ALA A 203 -9.32 4.11 -10.87
N THR A 204 -10.65 4.12 -10.77
CA THR A 204 -11.57 3.90 -11.90
C THR A 204 -12.75 4.84 -11.75
N ARG A 205 -13.09 5.56 -12.83
CA ARG A 205 -14.28 6.40 -12.87
C ARG A 205 -15.53 5.58 -12.56
N SER A 206 -16.51 6.17 -11.86
CA SER A 206 -17.70 5.46 -11.41
C SER A 206 -18.45 4.75 -12.52
N GLU A 207 -18.57 5.40 -13.67
CA GLU A 207 -19.22 4.89 -14.87
C GLU A 207 -18.51 3.70 -15.51
N ASN A 208 -17.18 3.56 -15.28
CA ASN A 208 -16.33 2.51 -15.84
C ASN A 208 -16.03 1.36 -14.87
N ARG A 209 -16.66 1.30 -13.68
CA ARG A 209 -16.40 0.29 -12.63
C ARG A 209 -16.94 -1.11 -12.92
N LYS A 210 -17.38 -1.40 -14.13
CA LYS A 210 -17.91 -2.72 -14.56
C LYS A 210 -16.91 -3.40 -15.50
N GLY A 211 -17.03 -4.71 -15.70
CA GLY A 211 -16.25 -5.44 -16.70
C GLY A 211 -14.85 -5.91 -16.25
N GLY A 212 -14.46 -5.75 -14.97
CA GLY A 212 -13.16 -6.25 -14.49
C GLY A 212 -11.97 -5.39 -14.86
N THR A 213 -12.19 -4.11 -15.24
CA THR A 213 -11.15 -3.14 -15.64
C THR A 213 -9.92 -3.16 -14.73
N MET A 214 -10.12 -3.06 -13.41
CA MET A 214 -9.01 -3.05 -12.46
C MET A 214 -8.24 -4.38 -12.44
N ARG A 215 -8.90 -5.53 -12.65
CA ARG A 215 -8.20 -6.82 -12.77
C ARG A 215 -7.24 -6.83 -13.96
N HIS A 216 -7.66 -6.28 -15.11
CA HIS A 216 -6.80 -6.17 -16.28
C HIS A 216 -5.58 -5.29 -16.04
N LEU A 217 -5.75 -4.14 -15.35
CA LEU A 217 -4.65 -3.24 -15.02
C LEU A 217 -3.64 -3.90 -14.06
N ILE A 218 -4.12 -4.54 -12.99
CA ILE A 218 -3.24 -5.25 -12.05
C ILE A 218 -2.49 -6.40 -12.75
N MET A 219 -3.17 -7.20 -13.59
CA MET A 219 -2.51 -8.24 -14.38
C MET A 219 -1.44 -7.68 -15.33
N ALA A 220 -1.68 -6.53 -15.95
CA ALA A 220 -0.70 -5.87 -16.81
C ALA A 220 0.52 -5.39 -16.01
N LEU A 221 0.31 -4.82 -14.81
CA LEU A 221 1.38 -4.47 -13.87
C LEU A 221 2.17 -5.71 -13.45
N GLU A 222 1.51 -6.82 -13.05
CA GLU A 222 2.18 -8.08 -12.70
C GLU A 222 3.09 -8.58 -13.82
N GLN A 223 2.62 -8.54 -15.07
CA GLN A 223 3.42 -8.95 -16.23
C GLN A 223 4.63 -8.02 -16.45
N GLU A 224 4.46 -6.71 -16.26
CA GLU A 224 5.56 -5.76 -16.40
C GLU A 224 6.58 -5.92 -15.27
N LEU A 225 6.14 -6.14 -14.03
CA LEU A 225 7.00 -6.40 -12.89
C LEU A 225 7.88 -7.64 -13.10
N LEU A 226 7.34 -8.71 -13.68
CA LEU A 226 8.12 -9.91 -14.00
C LEU A 226 9.23 -9.63 -15.03
N LYS A 227 9.00 -8.75 -16.03
CA LYS A 227 10.04 -8.31 -16.98
C LYS A 227 11.14 -7.54 -16.26
N GLU A 228 10.77 -6.73 -15.24
CA GLU A 228 11.68 -5.98 -14.38
C GLU A 228 12.37 -6.86 -13.31
N LYS A 229 12.15 -8.20 -13.33
CA LYS A 229 12.66 -9.16 -12.34
C LYS A 229 12.18 -8.86 -10.91
N ILE A 230 10.97 -8.38 -10.79
CA ILE A 230 10.24 -8.21 -9.53
C ILE A 230 9.29 -9.40 -9.38
N TYR A 231 9.38 -10.11 -8.27
CA TYR A 231 8.76 -11.43 -8.12
C TYR A 231 7.67 -11.48 -7.06
N TYR A 232 7.50 -10.42 -6.30
CA TYR A 232 6.53 -10.33 -5.24
C TYR A 232 5.75 -9.03 -5.35
N ALA A 233 4.45 -9.10 -5.11
CA ALA A 233 3.58 -7.95 -5.09
C ALA A 233 2.75 -7.94 -3.81
N TYR A 234 2.49 -6.77 -3.28
CA TYR A 234 1.54 -6.59 -2.19
C TYR A 234 0.66 -5.36 -2.46
N SER A 235 -0.43 -5.24 -1.73
CA SER A 235 -1.31 -4.08 -1.80
C SER A 235 -1.95 -3.83 -0.45
N ILE A 236 -2.14 -2.55 -0.11
CA ILE A 236 -2.82 -2.10 1.11
C ILE A 236 -4.11 -1.42 0.68
N ALA A 237 -5.23 -2.13 0.77
CA ALA A 237 -6.53 -1.69 0.29
C ALA A 237 -7.46 -1.30 1.46
N ARG A 238 -8.28 -0.25 1.28
CA ARG A 238 -9.31 0.13 2.26
C ARG A 238 -10.18 -1.08 2.61
N SER A 239 -10.33 -1.41 3.90
CA SER A 239 -11.10 -2.58 4.34
C SER A 239 -12.55 -2.53 3.87
N ARG A 240 -13.14 -1.33 3.80
CA ARG A 240 -14.50 -1.09 3.31
C ARG A 240 -14.65 -1.10 1.79
N SER A 241 -13.56 -1.19 1.03
CA SER A 241 -13.62 -1.24 -0.44
C SER A 241 -13.87 -2.66 -0.94
N PHE A 242 -15.12 -3.10 -0.99
CA PHE A 242 -15.48 -4.43 -1.51
C PHE A 242 -14.84 -4.69 -2.90
N GLY A 243 -14.94 -3.70 -3.82
CA GLY A 243 -14.45 -3.84 -5.18
C GLY A 243 -12.96 -4.13 -5.27
N MET A 244 -12.12 -3.37 -4.53
CA MET A 244 -10.67 -3.56 -4.57
C MET A 244 -10.25 -4.86 -3.88
N ASN A 245 -10.81 -5.17 -2.70
CA ASN A 245 -10.54 -6.44 -2.03
C ASN A 245 -10.96 -7.64 -2.89
N ALA A 246 -12.08 -7.56 -3.62
CA ALA A 246 -12.52 -8.60 -4.54
C ALA A 246 -11.58 -8.76 -5.74
N VAL A 247 -11.04 -7.67 -6.29
CA VAL A 247 -10.03 -7.70 -7.36
C VAL A 247 -8.79 -8.45 -6.89
N LEU A 248 -8.23 -8.10 -5.75
CA LEU A 248 -7.04 -8.74 -5.20
C LEU A 248 -7.28 -10.22 -4.91
N TYR A 249 -8.38 -10.56 -4.24
CA TYR A 249 -8.74 -11.96 -3.98
C TYR A 249 -8.88 -12.79 -5.28
N GLN A 250 -9.58 -12.25 -6.29
CA GLN A 250 -9.78 -12.91 -7.58
C GLN A 250 -8.51 -13.07 -8.41
N LEU A 251 -7.48 -12.28 -8.13
CA LEU A 251 -6.14 -12.39 -8.71
C LEU A 251 -5.19 -13.26 -7.87
N ASN A 252 -5.72 -14.00 -6.89
CA ASN A 252 -4.99 -14.89 -5.99
C ASN A 252 -3.97 -14.17 -5.10
N TYR A 253 -4.27 -12.94 -4.66
CA TYR A 253 -3.56 -12.35 -3.53
C TYR A 253 -4.06 -12.97 -2.23
N HIS A 254 -3.15 -13.28 -1.33
CA HIS A 254 -3.43 -13.81 -0.01
C HIS A 254 -3.64 -12.66 0.98
N TYR A 255 -4.66 -12.78 1.81
CA TYR A 255 -4.93 -11.82 2.88
C TYR A 255 -3.91 -11.98 4.00
N GLY A 256 -3.15 -10.92 4.26
CA GLY A 256 -2.05 -10.90 5.23
C GLY A 256 -2.41 -10.27 6.58
N GLY A 257 -3.56 -9.60 6.71
CA GLY A 257 -3.95 -8.93 7.96
C GLY A 257 -4.68 -7.62 7.73
N ARG A 258 -4.93 -6.88 8.83
CA ARG A 258 -5.64 -5.60 8.80
C ARG A 258 -4.93 -4.56 9.67
N LEU A 259 -4.50 -3.47 9.04
CA LEU A 259 -3.92 -2.31 9.71
C LEU A 259 -5.06 -1.44 10.25
N VAL A 260 -5.15 -1.37 11.58
CA VAL A 260 -6.27 -0.70 12.28
C VAL A 260 -6.10 0.81 12.23
N ASN A 261 -7.20 1.52 11.93
CA ASN A 261 -7.25 2.98 11.87
C ASN A 261 -6.00 3.55 11.16
N ASN A 262 -5.64 3.01 10.01
CA ASN A 262 -4.33 3.21 9.40
C ASN A 262 -4.18 4.54 8.68
N VAL A 263 -5.23 4.99 8.01
CA VAL A 263 -5.25 6.22 7.23
C VAL A 263 -6.51 7.03 7.51
N ARG A 264 -6.38 8.35 7.39
CA ARG A 264 -7.52 9.27 7.45
C ARG A 264 -8.07 9.47 6.04
N ILE A 265 -9.35 9.14 5.86
CA ILE A 265 -10.08 9.37 4.61
C ILE A 265 -11.29 10.21 4.92
N TYR A 266 -11.39 11.40 4.33
CA TYR A 266 -12.30 12.47 4.75
C TYR A 266 -12.06 12.87 6.22
N SER A 267 -13.07 12.69 7.07
CA SER A 267 -13.02 12.95 8.52
C SER A 267 -12.70 11.72 9.35
N ASP A 268 -12.77 10.53 8.75
CA ASP A 268 -12.77 9.26 9.48
C ASP A 268 -11.47 8.50 9.33
N TRP A 269 -11.13 7.72 10.35
CA TRP A 269 -10.07 6.74 10.31
C TRP A 269 -10.56 5.45 9.64
N GLU A 270 -9.75 4.92 8.73
CA GLU A 270 -10.06 3.68 8.05
C GLU A 270 -9.03 2.59 8.30
N ASN A 271 -9.55 1.38 8.48
CA ASN A 271 -8.75 0.17 8.48
C ASN A 271 -8.34 -0.18 7.05
N MET A 272 -7.16 -0.78 6.91
CA MET A 272 -6.63 -1.20 5.63
C MET A 272 -6.32 -2.69 5.63
N ASN A 273 -6.83 -3.42 4.65
CA ASN A 273 -6.52 -4.83 4.44
C ASN A 273 -5.22 -4.97 3.66
N LEU A 274 -4.35 -5.84 4.15
CA LEU A 274 -3.10 -6.20 3.53
C LEU A 274 -3.26 -7.45 2.69
N TRP A 275 -2.73 -7.41 1.47
CA TRP A 275 -2.77 -8.50 0.50
C TRP A 275 -1.38 -8.69 -0.10
N SER A 276 -0.95 -9.94 -0.32
CA SER A 276 0.34 -10.24 -0.95
C SER A 276 0.24 -11.41 -1.92
N LYS A 277 1.14 -11.45 -2.91
CA LYS A 277 1.17 -12.46 -3.96
C LYS A 277 2.58 -12.71 -4.45
N ARG A 278 2.95 -13.97 -4.62
CA ARG A 278 4.12 -14.38 -5.39
C ARG A 278 3.75 -14.37 -6.88
N LEU A 279 4.49 -13.60 -7.71
CA LEU A 279 4.24 -13.44 -9.15
C LEU A 279 4.83 -14.55 -9.99
N ILE A 280 5.85 -15.27 -9.48
CA ILE A 280 6.47 -16.38 -10.19
C ILE A 280 5.48 -17.54 -10.24
N LYS A 281 5.20 -18.07 -11.45
CA LYS A 281 4.53 -19.36 -11.55
C LYS A 281 5.37 -20.40 -10.82
N SER A 282 4.78 -21.15 -9.88
CA SER A 282 5.38 -22.41 -9.44
C SER A 282 5.70 -23.21 -10.72
N ALA A 283 6.95 -23.67 -10.86
CA ALA A 283 7.28 -24.63 -11.90
C ALA A 283 6.32 -25.82 -11.74
N GLU A 284 5.52 -26.08 -12.77
CA GLU A 284 4.70 -27.28 -12.89
C GLU A 284 5.58 -28.51 -12.94
#